data_8ad37b07728867cbf924b6cc3981f8c3
#
_entry.id   8ad37b07728867cbf924b6cc3981f8c3
#
_cell.length_a   1.000
_cell.length_b   1.000
_cell.length_c   1.000
_cell.angle_alpha   90.00
_cell.angle_beta   90.00
_cell.angle_gamma   90.00
#
_symmetry.space_group_name_H-M   'P 1'
#
loop_
_entity.id
_entity.type
_entity.pdbx_description
1 polymer ?
#
loop_
_entity_poly.entity_id
_entity_poly.type
_entity_poly.pdbx_seq_one_letter_code
_entity_poly.pdbx_strand_id
1 'polypeptide(L)'
;MLADGVAPGLHRTFAGESFAFLPADVWRDAREEAQSRRRESGMRIYGSDIDPACVELSRANAQRAGVASRITFACADARAFVSPEPGARGTIVTNPPYGERLGDLASSRKLAEAFGRALRENVPFWQIYVISADEDFARYFGRRPDKVRKLYNGMLRCSYFQFFKKTTVC
;
A
#
# COMPACT_ATOMS: atom_id res chain seq x y z
N MET A 1 8.26 0.38 -7.11
CA MET A 1 9.57 1.07 -7.01
C MET A 1 10.52 0.33 -6.09
N LEU A 2 10.26 0.18 -4.79
CA LEU A 2 11.19 -0.48 -3.85
C LEU A 2 11.59 -1.90 -4.28
N ALA A 3 10.65 -2.71 -4.76
CA ALA A 3 10.93 -4.09 -5.21
C ALA A 3 11.97 -4.14 -6.34
N ASP A 4 11.89 -3.21 -7.28
CA ASP A 4 12.78 -3.16 -8.45
C ASP A 4 13.97 -2.21 -8.24
N GLY A 5 14.21 -1.72 -7.02
CA GLY A 5 15.30 -0.80 -6.73
C GLY A 5 15.18 0.57 -7.43
N VAL A 6 13.98 0.96 -7.85
CA VAL A 6 13.76 2.28 -8.48
C VAL A 6 13.70 3.34 -7.40
N ALA A 7 14.67 4.28 -7.42
CA ALA A 7 14.73 5.36 -6.46
C ALA A 7 13.56 6.35 -6.64
N PRO A 8 12.82 6.69 -5.57
CA PRO A 8 11.82 7.75 -5.63
C PRO A 8 12.47 9.08 -6.01
N GLY A 9 11.89 9.77 -6.98
CA GLY A 9 12.41 11.07 -7.41
C GLY A 9 13.52 11.01 -8.47
N LEU A 10 13.87 9.84 -9.00
CA LEU A 10 14.89 9.68 -10.04
C LEU A 10 14.64 10.59 -11.27
N HIS A 11 13.38 10.86 -11.57
CA HIS A 11 12.95 11.64 -12.75
C HIS A 11 12.47 13.06 -12.41
N ARG A 12 12.77 13.56 -11.20
CA ARG A 12 12.39 14.92 -10.81
C ARG A 12 13.61 15.74 -10.42
N THR A 13 13.48 17.05 -10.53
CA THR A 13 14.49 18.03 -10.07
C THR A 13 14.26 18.34 -8.59
N PHE A 14 15.33 18.45 -7.85
CA PHE A 14 15.33 18.86 -6.44
C PHE A 14 15.86 20.30 -6.32
N ALA A 15 15.31 21.06 -5.38
CA ALA A 15 15.79 22.41 -5.11
C ALA A 15 17.29 22.48 -4.79
N GLY A 16 17.83 21.42 -4.17
CA GLY A 16 19.26 21.32 -3.87
C GLY A 16 20.19 21.28 -5.09
N GLU A 17 19.66 20.97 -6.28
CA GLU A 17 20.44 20.96 -7.52
C GLU A 17 20.91 22.38 -7.95
N SER A 18 20.23 23.42 -7.45
CA SER A 18 20.59 24.83 -7.70
C SER A 18 21.53 25.40 -6.66
N PHE A 19 21.98 24.63 -5.66
CA PHE A 19 22.88 25.13 -4.64
C PHE A 19 24.32 25.29 -5.16
N ALA A 20 24.79 26.52 -5.18
CA ALA A 20 26.11 26.87 -5.74
C ALA A 20 27.31 26.22 -5.03
N PHE A 21 27.14 25.75 -3.80
CA PHE A 21 28.18 25.06 -3.04
C PHE A 21 28.30 23.56 -3.33
N LEU A 22 27.36 22.99 -4.08
CA LEU A 22 27.43 21.59 -4.50
C LEU A 22 28.09 21.49 -5.88
N PRO A 23 29.07 20.59 -6.07
CA PRO A 23 29.61 20.29 -7.38
C PRO A 23 28.50 19.80 -8.34
N ALA A 24 28.57 20.24 -9.60
CA ALA A 24 27.54 19.93 -10.61
C ALA A 24 27.37 18.41 -10.90
N ASP A 25 28.40 17.62 -10.62
CA ASP A 25 28.45 16.18 -10.86
C ASP A 25 27.81 15.35 -9.73
N VAL A 26 27.67 15.89 -8.53
CA VAL A 26 27.11 15.16 -7.37
C VAL A 26 25.74 14.57 -7.68
N TRP A 27 24.84 15.34 -8.30
CA TRP A 27 23.50 14.89 -8.65
C TRP A 27 23.48 13.92 -9.83
N ARG A 28 24.37 14.10 -10.80
CA ARG A 28 24.55 13.15 -11.90
C ARG A 28 24.99 11.80 -11.36
N ASP A 29 26.04 11.79 -10.55
CA ASP A 29 26.63 10.57 -10.00
C ASP A 29 25.63 9.84 -9.07
N ALA A 30 24.89 10.59 -8.24
CA ALA A 30 23.83 10.01 -7.42
C ALA A 30 22.71 9.38 -8.25
N ARG A 31 22.34 9.97 -9.40
CA ARG A 31 21.34 9.37 -10.31
C ARG A 31 21.89 8.15 -11.02
N GLU A 32 23.14 8.15 -11.47
CA GLU A 32 23.79 6.99 -12.07
C GLU A 32 23.90 5.84 -11.09
N GLU A 33 24.30 6.12 -9.84
CA GLU A 33 24.30 5.11 -8.78
C GLU A 33 22.88 4.57 -8.51
N ALA A 34 21.88 5.42 -8.43
CA ALA A 34 20.51 5.01 -8.23
C ALA A 34 19.99 4.15 -9.40
N GLN A 35 20.37 4.47 -10.64
CA GLN A 35 20.05 3.67 -11.82
C GLN A 35 20.74 2.31 -11.81
N SER A 36 22.00 2.25 -11.42
CA SER A 36 22.77 0.99 -11.35
C SER A 36 22.20 0.00 -10.33
N ARG A 37 21.49 0.49 -9.33
CA ARG A 37 20.81 -0.34 -8.30
C ARG A 37 19.46 -0.92 -8.75
N ARG A 38 19.00 -0.59 -9.96
CA ARG A 38 17.76 -1.18 -10.50
C ARG A 38 17.95 -2.68 -10.70
N ARG A 39 16.90 -3.42 -10.36
CA ARG A 39 16.85 -4.88 -10.49
C ARG A 39 15.46 -5.31 -10.94
N GLU A 40 15.37 -6.45 -11.55
CA GLU A 40 14.08 -7.08 -11.81
C GLU A 40 13.69 -7.96 -10.62
N SER A 41 12.59 -7.60 -9.97
CA SER A 41 11.97 -8.46 -8.97
C SER A 41 10.91 -9.34 -9.64
N GLY A 42 10.82 -10.60 -9.22
CA GLY A 42 9.71 -11.47 -9.61
C GLY A 42 8.38 -11.12 -8.91
N MET A 43 8.31 -9.99 -8.20
CA MET A 43 7.12 -9.59 -7.43
C MET A 43 6.00 -9.15 -8.36
N ARG A 44 4.83 -9.72 -8.19
CA ARG A 44 3.58 -9.29 -8.82
C ARG A 44 2.83 -8.38 -7.85
N ILE A 45 2.37 -7.23 -8.33
CA ILE A 45 1.69 -6.22 -7.53
C ILE A 45 0.31 -6.01 -8.12
N TYR A 46 -0.69 -6.01 -7.26
CA TYR A 46 -2.08 -5.74 -7.62
C TYR A 46 -2.57 -4.54 -6.84
N GLY A 47 -3.19 -3.60 -7.54
CA GLY A 47 -3.81 -2.42 -6.95
C GLY A 47 -5.29 -2.39 -7.32
N SER A 48 -6.16 -2.05 -6.38
CA SER A 48 -7.58 -1.89 -6.65
C SER A 48 -8.18 -0.75 -5.86
N ASP A 49 -9.18 -0.14 -6.46
CA ASP A 49 -10.05 0.84 -5.82
C ASP A 49 -11.47 0.63 -6.35
N ILE A 50 -12.47 1.02 -5.57
CA ILE A 50 -13.88 0.98 -6.00
C ILE A 50 -14.19 2.12 -6.98
N ASP A 51 -13.44 3.23 -6.90
CA ASP A 51 -13.61 4.38 -7.77
C ASP A 51 -12.73 4.21 -9.03
N PRO A 52 -13.34 4.12 -10.24
CA PRO A 52 -12.59 4.02 -11.48
C PRO A 52 -11.68 5.22 -11.74
N ALA A 53 -12.03 6.42 -11.28
CA ALA A 53 -11.17 7.61 -11.40
C ALA A 53 -9.88 7.46 -10.57
N CYS A 54 -9.98 6.88 -9.37
CA CYS A 54 -8.81 6.56 -8.54
C CYS A 54 -7.93 5.49 -9.19
N VAL A 55 -8.53 4.51 -9.86
CA VAL A 55 -7.79 3.49 -10.63
C VAL A 55 -7.01 4.12 -11.79
N GLU A 56 -7.64 4.99 -12.58
CA GLU A 56 -6.98 5.68 -13.69
C GLU A 56 -5.86 6.62 -13.21
N LEU A 57 -6.09 7.36 -12.11
CA LEU A 57 -5.05 8.18 -11.50
C LEU A 57 -3.86 7.32 -11.03
N SER A 58 -4.14 6.15 -10.47
CA SER A 58 -3.11 5.20 -10.03
C SER A 58 -2.29 4.66 -11.20
N ARG A 59 -2.94 4.35 -12.34
CA ARG A 59 -2.25 3.95 -13.59
C ARG A 59 -1.34 5.05 -14.11
N ALA A 60 -1.84 6.29 -14.17
CA ALA A 60 -1.05 7.45 -14.60
C ALA A 60 0.15 7.72 -13.69
N ASN A 61 -0.02 7.55 -12.37
CA ASN A 61 1.07 7.68 -11.40
C ASN A 61 2.12 6.57 -11.58
N ALA A 62 1.69 5.33 -11.81
CA ALA A 62 2.59 4.21 -12.06
C ALA A 62 3.39 4.40 -13.37
N GLN A 63 2.77 4.94 -14.41
CA GLN A 63 3.44 5.30 -15.67
C GLN A 63 4.51 6.37 -15.44
N ARG A 64 4.15 7.47 -14.76
CA ARG A 64 5.12 8.53 -14.40
C ARG A 64 6.27 8.02 -13.54
N ALA A 65 6.02 7.05 -12.70
CA ALA A 65 7.05 6.41 -11.88
C ALA A 65 7.87 5.34 -12.62
N GLY A 66 7.55 5.02 -13.88
CA GLY A 66 8.23 4.00 -14.68
C GLY A 66 8.04 2.57 -14.16
N VAL A 67 6.92 2.30 -13.47
CA VAL A 67 6.65 0.97 -12.86
C VAL A 67 5.30 0.37 -13.28
N ALA A 68 4.65 0.94 -14.28
CA ALA A 68 3.31 0.52 -14.71
C ALA A 68 3.26 -0.95 -15.15
N SER A 69 4.32 -1.46 -15.79
CA SER A 69 4.40 -2.87 -16.22
C SER A 69 4.46 -3.87 -15.08
N ARG A 70 4.69 -3.40 -13.85
CA ARG A 70 4.81 -4.23 -12.65
C ARG A 70 3.52 -4.30 -11.83
N ILE A 71 2.50 -3.52 -12.20
CA ILE A 71 1.29 -3.38 -11.39
C ILE A 71 0.07 -3.66 -12.26
N THR A 72 -0.75 -4.60 -11.84
CA THR A 72 -2.08 -4.82 -12.41
C THR A 72 -3.11 -4.06 -11.60
N PHE A 73 -3.85 -3.16 -12.24
CA PHE A 73 -4.89 -2.37 -11.58
C PHE A 73 -6.29 -2.86 -11.97
N ALA A 74 -7.19 -2.92 -11.00
CA ALA A 74 -8.58 -3.29 -11.18
C ALA A 74 -9.52 -2.31 -10.46
N CYS A 75 -10.69 -2.05 -11.04
CA CYS A 75 -11.79 -1.45 -10.30
C CYS A 75 -12.51 -2.56 -9.54
N ALA A 76 -12.40 -2.57 -8.21
CA ALA A 76 -12.96 -3.65 -7.39
C ALA A 76 -13.31 -3.17 -5.98
N ASP A 77 -14.37 -3.78 -5.43
CA ASP A 77 -14.83 -3.52 -4.07
C ASP A 77 -14.08 -4.41 -3.07
N ALA A 78 -13.44 -3.81 -2.08
CA ALA A 78 -12.73 -4.52 -1.03
C ALA A 78 -13.63 -5.47 -0.23
N ARG A 79 -14.94 -5.19 -0.15
CA ARG A 79 -15.92 -6.06 0.54
C ARG A 79 -16.11 -7.42 -0.14
N ALA A 80 -15.78 -7.50 -1.41
CA ALA A 80 -15.83 -8.72 -2.23
C ALA A 80 -14.43 -9.18 -2.65
N PHE A 81 -13.40 -8.90 -1.85
CA PHE A 81 -12.02 -9.23 -2.19
C PHE A 81 -11.85 -10.73 -2.41
N VAL A 82 -11.24 -11.05 -3.54
CA VAL A 82 -10.74 -12.40 -3.87
C VAL A 82 -9.29 -12.31 -4.31
N SER A 83 -8.53 -13.40 -4.13
CA SER A 83 -7.15 -13.42 -4.60
C SER A 83 -7.10 -13.26 -6.12
N PRO A 84 -6.32 -12.30 -6.65
CA PRO A 84 -6.09 -12.22 -8.10
C PRO A 84 -5.33 -13.44 -8.65
N GLU A 85 -4.72 -14.22 -7.77
CA GLU A 85 -4.01 -15.45 -8.08
C GLU A 85 -4.47 -16.57 -7.15
N PRO A 86 -5.38 -17.43 -7.59
CA PRO A 86 -5.85 -18.56 -6.79
C PRO A 86 -4.69 -19.44 -6.30
N GLY A 87 -4.71 -19.80 -5.02
CA GLY A 87 -3.68 -20.64 -4.39
C GLY A 87 -2.38 -19.92 -4.03
N ALA A 88 -2.14 -18.71 -4.51
CA ALA A 88 -0.96 -17.94 -4.13
C ALA A 88 -1.05 -17.41 -2.70
N ARG A 89 0.10 -17.26 -2.05
CA ARG A 89 0.22 -16.51 -0.79
C ARG A 89 0.67 -15.09 -1.08
N GLY A 90 0.09 -14.13 -0.39
CA GLY A 90 0.36 -12.72 -0.63
C GLY A 90 0.38 -11.89 0.64
N THR A 91 0.53 -10.59 0.41
CA THR A 91 0.48 -9.56 1.43
C THR A 91 -0.47 -8.46 0.98
N ILE A 92 -1.37 -8.06 1.86
CA ILE A 92 -2.25 -6.92 1.66
C ILE A 92 -1.73 -5.75 2.47
N VAL A 93 -1.65 -4.59 1.83
CA VAL A 93 -1.35 -3.30 2.48
C VAL A 93 -2.46 -2.34 2.09
N THR A 94 -3.14 -1.74 3.07
CA THR A 94 -4.29 -0.88 2.79
C THR A 94 -4.41 0.25 3.81
N ASN A 95 -5.00 1.36 3.34
CA ASN A 95 -5.43 2.49 4.13
C ASN A 95 -6.90 2.78 3.82
N PRO A 96 -7.84 2.01 4.40
CA PRO A 96 -9.26 2.20 4.16
C PRO A 96 -9.75 3.53 4.75
N PRO A 97 -10.90 4.05 4.31
CA PRO A 97 -11.51 5.22 4.95
C PRO A 97 -11.83 4.92 6.41
N TYR A 98 -11.56 5.86 7.31
CA TYR A 98 -11.79 5.72 8.75
C TYR A 98 -12.72 6.78 9.34
N GLY A 99 -13.54 7.40 8.48
CA GLY A 99 -14.67 8.22 8.92
C GLY A 99 -14.33 9.64 9.35
N GLU A 100 -13.25 10.24 8.84
CA GLU A 100 -12.89 11.64 9.14
C GLU A 100 -13.84 12.68 8.54
N ARG A 101 -14.64 12.31 7.54
CA ARG A 101 -15.63 13.18 6.92
C ARG A 101 -17.00 12.84 7.47
N LEU A 102 -17.75 13.90 7.82
CA LEU A 102 -19.11 13.87 8.39
C LEU A 102 -19.97 12.70 7.86
N GLY A 103 -20.37 11.84 8.77
CA GLY A 103 -21.41 10.84 8.55
C GLY A 103 -20.92 9.40 8.54
N ASP A 104 -19.62 9.08 8.66
CA ASP A 104 -19.16 7.84 8.09
C ASP A 104 -18.30 6.91 8.94
N LEU A 105 -18.20 7.11 10.23
CA LEU A 105 -17.56 6.12 11.09
C LEU A 105 -18.33 4.77 11.05
N ALA A 106 -19.66 4.83 11.01
CA ALA A 106 -20.48 3.62 10.91
C ALA A 106 -20.30 2.89 9.58
N SER A 107 -20.20 3.63 8.46
CA SER A 107 -19.95 3.04 7.14
C SER A 107 -18.54 2.48 7.04
N SER A 108 -17.54 3.17 7.57
CA SER A 108 -16.16 2.70 7.63
C SER A 108 -16.03 1.42 8.46
N ARG A 109 -16.76 1.31 9.56
CA ARG A 109 -16.81 0.10 10.38
C ARG A 109 -17.50 -1.06 9.68
N LYS A 110 -18.61 -0.81 8.97
CA LYS A 110 -19.25 -1.83 8.11
C LYS A 110 -18.34 -2.30 6.99
N LEU A 111 -17.57 -1.38 6.37
CA LEU A 111 -16.55 -1.73 5.39
C LEU A 111 -15.47 -2.63 6.01
N ALA A 112 -14.93 -2.26 7.17
CA ALA A 112 -13.93 -3.04 7.87
C ALA A 112 -14.42 -4.46 8.19
N GLU A 113 -15.68 -4.60 8.62
CA GLU A 113 -16.32 -5.88 8.91
C GLU A 113 -16.45 -6.76 7.66
N ALA A 114 -17.00 -6.20 6.58
CA ALA A 114 -17.18 -6.94 5.33
C ALA A 114 -15.83 -7.31 4.69
N PHE A 115 -14.87 -6.40 4.68
CA PHE A 115 -13.53 -6.64 4.18
C PHE A 115 -12.82 -7.73 5.00
N GLY A 116 -12.86 -7.62 6.33
CA GLY A 116 -12.27 -8.64 7.22
C GLY A 116 -12.87 -10.03 7.02
N ARG A 117 -14.18 -10.12 6.74
CA ARG A 117 -14.87 -11.36 6.39
C ARG A 117 -14.34 -11.92 5.06
N ALA A 118 -14.34 -11.11 3.99
CA ALA A 118 -13.85 -11.53 2.68
C ALA A 118 -12.40 -12.05 2.73
N LEU A 119 -11.54 -11.40 3.52
CA LEU A 119 -10.15 -11.84 3.66
C LEU A 119 -10.03 -13.17 4.42
N ARG A 120 -10.84 -13.38 5.45
CA ARG A 120 -10.83 -14.67 6.19
C ARG A 120 -11.31 -15.83 5.34
N GLU A 121 -12.29 -15.59 4.47
CA GLU A 121 -12.88 -16.61 3.59
C GLU A 121 -11.97 -16.93 2.40
N ASN A 122 -11.41 -15.90 1.76
CA ASN A 122 -10.74 -16.06 0.46
C ASN A 122 -9.21 -16.15 0.56
N VAL A 123 -8.59 -15.54 1.60
CA VAL A 123 -7.12 -15.48 1.74
C VAL A 123 -6.67 -15.63 3.20
N PRO A 124 -7.08 -16.70 3.91
CA PRO A 124 -6.88 -16.84 5.36
C PRO A 124 -5.39 -16.85 5.79
N PHE A 125 -4.49 -17.20 4.86
CA PHE A 125 -3.05 -17.33 5.12
C PHE A 125 -2.21 -16.14 4.64
N TRP A 126 -2.86 -15.06 4.20
CA TRP A 126 -2.14 -13.86 3.77
C TRP A 126 -1.76 -12.99 4.97
N GLN A 127 -0.66 -12.26 4.81
CA GLN A 127 -0.31 -11.18 5.72
C GLN A 127 -1.14 -9.94 5.39
N ILE A 128 -1.60 -9.24 6.43
CA ILE A 128 -2.45 -8.07 6.24
C ILE A 128 -1.89 -6.94 7.07
N TYR A 129 -1.74 -5.80 6.45
CA TYR A 129 -1.26 -4.57 7.06
C TYR A 129 -2.26 -3.46 6.78
N VAL A 130 -2.79 -2.86 7.85
CA VAL A 130 -3.80 -1.81 7.76
C VAL A 130 -3.37 -0.61 8.59
N ILE A 131 -3.46 0.58 7.99
CA ILE A 131 -3.38 1.82 8.75
C ILE A 131 -4.81 2.35 8.95
N SER A 132 -5.17 2.72 10.17
CA SER A 132 -6.48 3.31 10.47
C SER A 132 -6.37 4.26 11.65
N ALA A 133 -7.16 5.34 11.64
CA ALA A 133 -7.36 6.22 12.78
C ALA A 133 -8.47 5.73 13.73
N ASP A 134 -9.33 4.79 13.31
CA ASP A 134 -10.30 4.16 14.21
C ASP A 134 -9.59 3.19 15.15
N GLU A 135 -9.56 3.51 16.44
CA GLU A 135 -8.95 2.67 17.48
C GLU A 135 -9.67 1.31 17.61
N ASP A 136 -10.95 1.25 17.27
CA ASP A 136 -11.76 0.03 17.29
C ASP A 136 -11.66 -0.79 16.00
N PHE A 137 -10.87 -0.37 15.02
CA PHE A 137 -10.77 -1.04 13.70
C PHE A 137 -10.64 -2.56 13.81
N ALA A 138 -9.74 -3.04 14.67
CA ALA A 138 -9.47 -4.47 14.81
C ALA A 138 -10.71 -5.27 15.28
N ARG A 139 -11.56 -4.66 16.10
CA ARG A 139 -12.82 -5.25 16.58
C ARG A 139 -13.79 -5.46 15.42
N TYR A 140 -14.00 -4.43 14.58
CA TYR A 140 -14.88 -4.53 13.41
C TYR A 140 -14.29 -5.39 12.32
N PHE A 141 -12.99 -5.33 12.10
CA PHE A 141 -12.27 -6.21 11.17
C PHE A 141 -12.39 -7.71 11.55
N GLY A 142 -12.73 -7.99 12.82
CA GLY A 142 -13.02 -9.33 13.31
C GLY A 142 -11.79 -10.22 13.44
N ARG A 143 -10.61 -9.62 13.62
CA ARG A 143 -9.37 -10.36 13.87
C ARG A 143 -8.49 -9.57 14.85
N ARG A 144 -7.94 -10.26 15.85
CA ARG A 144 -6.96 -9.67 16.76
C ARG A 144 -5.63 -9.47 16.01
N PRO A 145 -5.06 -8.26 16.01
CA PRO A 145 -3.76 -8.01 15.41
C PRO A 145 -2.64 -8.70 16.21
N ASP A 146 -1.62 -9.19 15.51
CA ASP A 146 -0.42 -9.74 16.13
C ASP A 146 0.49 -8.63 16.66
N LYS A 147 0.45 -7.45 16.01
CA LYS A 147 1.18 -6.26 16.41
C LYS A 147 0.42 -4.99 16.04
N VAL A 148 0.52 -3.97 16.88
CA VAL A 148 0.03 -2.62 16.60
C VAL A 148 1.16 -1.63 16.83
N ARG A 149 1.35 -0.71 15.89
CA ARG A 149 2.30 0.40 16.03
C ARG A 149 1.55 1.71 15.89
N LYS A 150 1.87 2.68 16.73
CA LYS A 150 1.37 4.04 16.60
C LYS A 150 2.13 4.74 15.48
N LEU A 151 1.38 5.36 14.57
CA LEU A 151 1.89 6.19 13.48
C LEU A 151 1.16 7.54 13.48
N TYR A 152 1.67 8.48 12.69
CA TYR A 152 1.02 9.75 12.44
C TYR A 152 0.93 9.99 10.94
N ASN A 153 -0.25 10.38 10.48
CA ASN A 153 -0.49 10.86 9.12
C ASN A 153 -0.76 12.38 9.20
N GLY A 154 0.31 13.16 9.05
CA GLY A 154 0.28 14.57 9.42
C GLY A 154 0.04 14.73 10.92
N MET A 155 -1.04 15.44 11.29
CA MET A 155 -1.46 15.63 12.70
C MET A 155 -2.35 14.49 13.22
N LEU A 156 -2.80 13.60 12.34
CA LEU A 156 -3.71 12.53 12.70
C LEU A 156 -2.95 11.34 13.28
N ARG A 157 -3.32 10.96 14.49
CA ARG A 157 -2.84 9.74 15.12
C ARG A 157 -3.52 8.52 14.48
N CYS A 158 -2.71 7.59 13.96
CA CYS A 158 -3.16 6.34 13.38
C CYS A 158 -2.56 5.14 14.11
N SER A 159 -3.23 4.01 13.98
CA SER A 159 -2.73 2.70 14.38
C SER A 159 -2.38 1.88 13.13
N TYR A 160 -1.18 1.31 13.11
CA TYR A 160 -0.73 0.38 12.08
C TYR A 160 -0.93 -1.04 12.58
N PHE A 161 -2.02 -1.65 12.17
CA PHE A 161 -2.39 -3.01 12.53
C PHE A 161 -1.66 -4.01 11.63
N GLN A 162 -1.05 -5.01 12.22
CA GLN A 162 -0.31 -6.05 11.53
C GLN A 162 -0.90 -7.40 11.90
N PHE A 163 -1.32 -8.14 10.88
CA PHE A 163 -1.88 -9.49 11.02
C PHE A 163 -0.97 -10.44 10.23
N PHE A 164 -0.25 -11.30 10.96
CA PHE A 164 0.69 -12.22 10.36
C PHE A 164 0.00 -13.51 9.90
N LYS A 165 0.68 -14.29 9.08
CA LYS A 165 0.20 -15.61 8.68
C LYS A 165 -0.07 -16.44 9.94
N LYS A 166 -1.20 -17.13 10.00
CA LYS A 166 -1.30 -18.27 10.90
C LYS A 166 -0.37 -19.35 10.37
N THR A 167 0.67 -19.67 11.10
CA THR A 167 1.43 -20.90 10.88
C THR A 167 0.48 -22.02 11.24
N THR A 168 0.12 -22.88 10.29
CA THR A 168 -0.51 -24.14 10.64
C THR A 168 0.55 -24.92 11.42
N VAL A 169 0.38 -25.00 12.73
CA VAL A 169 1.15 -25.96 13.53
C VAL A 169 0.60 -27.32 13.12
N CYS A 170 1.39 -28.07 12.40
CA CYS A 170 1.14 -29.52 12.18
C CYS A 170 1.26 -30.26 13.50
#